data_0c1d12badbf5e47f9ba497249d39bc3c
#
_entry.id   0c1d12badbf5e47f9ba497249d39bc3c
#
_cell.length_a   1.000
_cell.length_b   1.000
_cell.length_c   1.000
_cell.angle_alpha   90.00
_cell.angle_beta   90.00
_cell.angle_gamma   90.00
#
_symmetry.space_group_name_H-M   'P 1'
#
loop_
_entity.id
_entity.type
_entity.pdbx_description
1 polymer ?
#
loop_
_entity_poly.entity_id
_entity_poly.type
_entity_poly.pdbx_seq_one_letter_code
_entity_poly.pdbx_strand_id
1 'polypeptide(L)'
;MNREAKRMPRGGWMRVGRILAYAVLLAACRAPLESRPGSAAPRPPAAAETERYEVDAERSRLILRVYRDGPLAALGHNHVIAVHGLEGSVRWHPDPEQCSVALRFAVAALGVDEPELRAAAGADFATPLDEAARTGTRRNMLGPRLLDADRFPEITLVSESISGSAFAPRIALRAHVAGHDALLDVPAQWWRDAEGIRATGAFELRQTTLGLTPFSTLLGALRVADTLQVHFDIRARPRMGAAGDRAS
;
A
#
# COMPACT_ATOMS: atom_id res chain seq x y z
N MET A 1 15.04 62.01 18.75
CA MET A 1 14.85 63.26 17.96
C MET A 1 13.59 63.09 17.14
N ASN A 2 12.62 63.91 17.56
CA ASN A 2 11.44 64.48 16.90
C ASN A 2 10.44 63.52 16.26
N ARG A 3 9.25 63.34 16.85
CA ARG A 3 8.04 64.23 16.84
C ARG A 3 7.53 64.37 15.39
N GLU A 4 6.25 64.13 15.04
CA GLU A 4 5.03 64.72 15.63
C GLU A 4 3.77 64.06 15.07
N ALA A 5 2.80 63.97 15.90
CA ALA A 5 1.40 63.73 15.68
C ALA A 5 0.70 64.89 14.95
N LYS A 6 -0.44 64.66 14.28
CA LYS A 6 -1.55 65.64 14.09
C LYS A 6 -2.79 64.94 13.53
N ARG A 7 -3.78 64.67 14.39
CA ARG A 7 -5.03 65.45 14.68
C ARG A 7 -6.08 65.49 13.56
N MET A 8 -7.24 64.98 13.95
CA MET A 8 -8.55 65.18 13.33
C MET A 8 -8.98 66.66 13.27
N PRO A 9 -10.07 67.01 12.51
CA PRO A 9 -11.24 67.52 13.22
C PRO A 9 -12.60 66.97 12.77
N ARG A 10 -13.53 67.15 13.68
CA ARG A 10 -14.98 66.93 13.70
C ARG A 10 -15.74 68.07 12.99
N GLY A 11 -16.98 67.78 12.64
CA GLY A 11 -18.08 68.72 12.37
C GLY A 11 -19.05 68.13 11.37
N GLY A 12 -20.23 67.77 11.60
CA GLY A 12 -21.31 68.35 12.39
C GLY A 12 -22.33 68.95 11.42
N TRP A 13 -23.55 68.53 11.52
CA TRP A 13 -24.81 69.31 11.48
C TRP A 13 -25.93 68.58 10.73
N MET A 14 -26.92 68.36 11.53
CA MET A 14 -28.34 68.05 11.27
C MET A 14 -29.00 69.02 10.29
N ARG A 15 -29.91 68.55 9.42
CA ARG A 15 -31.15 69.26 9.13
C ARG A 15 -32.31 68.32 8.86
N VAL A 16 -33.31 68.54 9.69
CA VAL A 16 -34.68 68.07 9.70
C VAL A 16 -35.47 68.68 8.54
N GLY A 17 -36.31 67.95 7.84
CA GLY A 17 -37.24 68.50 6.88
C GLY A 17 -38.41 67.53 6.61
N ARG A 18 -39.56 68.01 6.97
CA ARG A 18 -40.90 67.47 7.21
C ARG A 18 -41.69 67.13 5.94
N ILE A 19 -42.40 65.95 5.97
CA ILE A 19 -43.78 65.67 5.57
C ILE A 19 -44.23 66.03 4.14
N LEU A 20 -44.69 64.99 3.40
CA LEU A 20 -46.10 64.99 2.87
C LEU A 20 -46.53 63.58 2.51
N ALA A 21 -47.68 63.18 3.02
CA ALA A 21 -48.39 61.97 2.73
C ALA A 21 -49.03 62.03 1.33
N TYR A 22 -48.91 60.95 0.54
CA TYR A 22 -49.83 60.64 -0.55
C TYR A 22 -50.20 59.16 -0.48
N ALA A 23 -51.43 58.95 -0.07
CA ALA A 23 -52.11 57.66 -0.13
C ALA A 23 -52.51 57.45 -1.61
N VAL A 24 -51.97 56.49 -2.24
CA VAL A 24 -52.49 55.95 -3.51
C VAL A 24 -52.84 54.48 -3.27
N LEU A 25 -54.15 54.22 -3.17
CA LEU A 25 -54.72 52.88 -3.27
C LEU A 25 -54.45 52.34 -4.68
N LEU A 26 -53.62 51.31 -4.77
CA LEU A 26 -53.57 50.45 -5.92
C LEU A 26 -53.93 49.05 -5.48
N ALA A 27 -55.12 48.60 -5.88
CA ALA A 27 -55.53 47.22 -5.81
C ALA A 27 -54.61 46.40 -6.69
N ALA A 28 -53.67 45.70 -6.07
CA ALA A 28 -52.82 44.73 -6.78
C ALA A 28 -53.52 43.35 -6.73
N CYS A 29 -53.93 42.88 -7.89
CA CYS A 29 -54.34 41.52 -8.12
C CYS A 29 -53.29 40.55 -7.55
N ARG A 30 -53.65 39.76 -6.56
CA ARG A 30 -52.85 38.62 -6.12
C ARG A 30 -52.97 37.55 -7.18
N ALA A 31 -51.97 37.44 -8.06
CA ALA A 31 -51.71 36.23 -8.83
C ALA A 31 -51.24 35.13 -7.88
N PRO A 32 -51.71 33.88 -8.00
CA PRO A 32 -51.15 32.76 -7.24
C PRO A 32 -49.67 32.61 -7.59
N LEU A 33 -48.80 32.64 -6.62
CA LEU A 33 -47.41 32.19 -6.76
C LEU A 33 -47.47 30.69 -7.08
N GLU A 34 -47.34 30.32 -8.36
CA GLU A 34 -47.00 28.97 -8.74
C GLU A 34 -45.68 28.62 -8.05
N SER A 35 -45.75 27.69 -7.11
CA SER A 35 -44.58 27.10 -6.48
C SER A 35 -43.76 26.45 -7.58
N ARG A 36 -42.65 27.08 -8.00
CA ARG A 36 -41.64 26.41 -8.79
C ARG A 36 -41.27 25.11 -8.07
N PRO A 37 -41.28 23.95 -8.77
CA PRO A 37 -40.77 22.73 -8.17
C PRO A 37 -39.38 23.04 -7.68
N GLY A 38 -39.14 22.92 -6.36
CA GLY A 38 -37.86 23.16 -5.74
C GLY A 38 -36.80 22.36 -6.46
N SER A 39 -35.76 23.07 -6.91
CA SER A 39 -34.54 22.43 -7.36
C SER A 39 -34.10 21.49 -6.24
N ALA A 40 -34.26 20.19 -6.47
CA ALA A 40 -33.81 19.19 -5.52
C ALA A 40 -32.32 19.52 -5.21
N ALA A 41 -32.03 19.72 -3.96
CA ALA A 41 -30.64 19.87 -3.52
C ALA A 41 -29.81 18.74 -4.14
N PRO A 42 -28.58 19.02 -4.64
CA PRO A 42 -27.74 17.98 -5.20
C PRO A 42 -27.64 16.86 -4.17
N ARG A 43 -28.06 15.64 -4.57
CA ARG A 43 -27.92 14.47 -3.73
C ARG A 43 -26.42 14.35 -3.42
N PRO A 44 -26.00 14.21 -2.13
CA PRO A 44 -24.62 13.96 -1.81
C PRO A 44 -24.13 12.80 -2.70
N PRO A 45 -22.91 12.87 -3.24
CA PRO A 45 -22.38 11.74 -4.00
C PRO A 45 -22.51 10.49 -3.13
N ALA A 46 -23.06 9.42 -3.69
CA ALA A 46 -23.16 8.15 -2.99
C ALA A 46 -21.78 7.82 -2.46
N ALA A 47 -21.68 7.47 -1.16
CA ALA A 47 -20.42 7.05 -0.57
C ALA A 47 -19.83 5.97 -1.47
N ALA A 48 -18.57 6.16 -1.91
CA ALA A 48 -17.92 5.19 -2.78
C ALA A 48 -17.92 3.83 -2.06
N GLU A 49 -18.48 2.82 -2.71
CA GLU A 49 -18.50 1.48 -2.15
C GLU A 49 -17.09 0.89 -2.19
N THR A 50 -16.73 0.20 -1.11
CA THR A 50 -15.45 -0.52 -1.05
C THR A 50 -15.56 -1.78 -1.90
N GLU A 51 -14.77 -1.86 -2.95
CA GLU A 51 -14.71 -3.00 -3.85
C GLU A 51 -13.70 -4.04 -3.34
N ARG A 52 -13.98 -5.33 -3.61
CA ARG A 52 -13.12 -6.44 -3.18
C ARG A 52 -12.45 -7.10 -4.38
N TYR A 53 -11.16 -7.33 -4.24
CA TYR A 53 -10.33 -7.99 -5.24
C TYR A 53 -9.60 -9.17 -4.61
N GLU A 54 -9.33 -10.21 -5.39
CA GLU A 54 -8.53 -11.37 -5.00
C GLU A 54 -7.20 -11.37 -5.74
N VAL A 55 -6.13 -11.68 -5.03
CA VAL A 55 -4.78 -11.75 -5.62
C VAL A 55 -4.73 -12.86 -6.68
N ASP A 56 -4.20 -12.52 -7.82
CA ASP A 56 -3.91 -13.45 -8.90
C ASP A 56 -2.48 -13.97 -8.74
N ALA A 57 -2.34 -15.15 -8.14
CA ALA A 57 -1.05 -15.75 -7.82
C ALA A 57 -0.17 -15.99 -9.05
N GLU A 58 -0.77 -16.37 -10.19
CA GLU A 58 -0.03 -16.69 -11.42
C GLU A 58 0.56 -15.43 -12.07
N ARG A 59 -0.13 -14.31 -11.95
CA ARG A 59 0.27 -13.02 -12.52
C ARG A 59 1.02 -12.13 -11.52
N SER A 60 1.14 -12.56 -10.27
CA SER A 60 1.87 -11.82 -9.21
C SER A 60 3.30 -12.31 -9.08
N ARG A 61 4.20 -11.41 -8.68
CA ARG A 61 5.60 -11.68 -8.39
C ARG A 61 5.99 -10.99 -7.09
N LEU A 62 6.62 -11.74 -6.20
CA LEU A 62 7.27 -11.23 -5.00
C LEU A 62 8.64 -11.91 -4.91
N ILE A 63 9.70 -11.13 -5.08
CA ILE A 63 11.08 -11.59 -5.21
C ILE A 63 11.94 -10.91 -4.16
N LEU A 64 12.77 -11.69 -3.49
CA LEU A 64 13.79 -11.19 -2.57
C LEU A 64 15.18 -11.45 -3.17
N ARG A 65 16.01 -10.43 -3.22
CA ARG A 65 17.43 -10.53 -3.56
C ARG A 65 18.23 -10.52 -2.28
N VAL A 66 19.02 -11.57 -2.10
CA VAL A 66 19.77 -11.85 -0.88
C VAL A 66 21.25 -11.81 -1.21
N TYR A 67 22.00 -10.99 -0.51
CA TYR A 67 23.41 -10.79 -0.79
C TYR A 67 24.29 -11.50 0.24
N ARG A 68 25.42 -12.00 -0.21
CA ARG A 68 26.51 -12.50 0.63
C ARG A 68 27.28 -11.36 1.29
N ASP A 69 27.82 -11.61 2.47
CA ASP A 69 28.58 -10.63 3.26
C ASP A 69 29.69 -11.33 4.05
N GLY A 70 30.56 -10.55 4.65
CA GLY A 70 31.69 -10.97 5.47
C GLY A 70 33.02 -11.07 4.74
N PRO A 71 34.12 -11.29 5.47
CA PRO A 71 35.47 -11.37 4.90
C PRO A 71 35.65 -12.46 3.85
N LEU A 72 34.89 -13.56 3.94
CA LEU A 72 34.91 -14.66 3.00
C LEU A 72 33.72 -14.64 2.04
N ALA A 73 33.09 -13.50 1.83
CA ALA A 73 31.91 -13.37 0.94
C ALA A 73 32.19 -13.93 -0.48
N ALA A 74 33.43 -13.84 -0.97
CA ALA A 74 33.80 -14.36 -2.27
C ALA A 74 33.59 -15.90 -2.41
N LEU A 75 33.51 -16.63 -1.29
CA LEU A 75 33.26 -18.07 -1.27
C LEU A 75 31.75 -18.41 -1.26
N GLY A 76 30.89 -17.42 -1.08
CA GLY A 76 29.45 -17.59 -1.06
C GLY A 76 28.80 -17.13 -2.37
N HIS A 77 27.48 -17.20 -2.40
CA HIS A 77 26.66 -16.80 -3.53
C HIS A 77 25.58 -15.81 -3.09
N ASN A 78 25.17 -14.94 -4.01
CA ASN A 78 23.92 -14.20 -3.87
C ASN A 78 22.77 -15.09 -4.29
N HIS A 79 21.61 -14.93 -3.66
CA HIS A 79 20.45 -15.77 -3.89
C HIS A 79 19.23 -14.95 -4.30
N VAL A 80 18.39 -15.53 -5.15
CA VAL A 80 17.08 -15.03 -5.53
C VAL A 80 16.03 -15.94 -4.93
N ILE A 81 15.18 -15.38 -4.07
CA ILE A 81 14.07 -16.11 -3.45
C ILE A 81 12.77 -15.62 -4.08
N ALA A 82 11.99 -16.55 -4.61
CA ALA A 82 10.66 -16.27 -5.17
C ALA A 82 9.57 -16.76 -4.24
N VAL A 83 8.50 -16.00 -4.12
CA VAL A 83 7.28 -16.43 -3.42
C VAL A 83 6.32 -17.02 -4.44
N HIS A 84 5.96 -18.29 -4.26
CA HIS A 84 4.92 -18.96 -5.03
C HIS A 84 3.64 -19.12 -4.19
N GLY A 85 2.52 -19.34 -4.89
CA GLY A 85 1.23 -19.55 -4.22
C GLY A 85 0.81 -18.38 -3.35
N LEU A 86 1.12 -17.13 -3.77
CA LEU A 86 0.70 -15.93 -3.05
C LEU A 86 -0.82 -15.81 -3.10
N GLU A 87 -1.46 -15.86 -1.95
CA GLU A 87 -2.89 -15.66 -1.79
C GLU A 87 -3.19 -14.34 -1.09
N GLY A 88 -4.38 -13.81 -1.29
CA GLY A 88 -4.78 -12.62 -0.55
C GLY A 88 -5.94 -11.87 -1.16
N SER A 89 -6.28 -10.76 -0.51
CA SER A 89 -7.36 -9.89 -0.92
C SER A 89 -6.98 -8.42 -0.75
N VAL A 90 -7.56 -7.60 -1.60
CA VAL A 90 -7.48 -6.14 -1.53
C VAL A 90 -8.89 -5.60 -1.41
N ARG A 91 -9.11 -4.72 -0.44
CA ARG A 91 -10.28 -3.85 -0.41
C ARG A 91 -9.85 -2.50 -0.98
N TRP A 92 -10.49 -2.12 -2.04
CA TRP A 92 -10.19 -0.90 -2.77
C TRP A 92 -11.23 0.19 -2.49
N HIS A 93 -10.73 1.39 -2.29
CA HIS A 93 -11.51 2.62 -2.22
C HIS A 93 -10.72 3.74 -2.91
N PRO A 94 -11.36 4.77 -3.52
CA PRO A 94 -10.66 5.92 -4.11
C PRO A 94 -9.77 6.67 -3.11
N ASP A 95 -10.17 6.69 -1.84
CA ASP A 95 -9.37 7.19 -0.73
C ASP A 95 -8.45 6.06 -0.22
N PRO A 96 -7.11 6.21 -0.31
CA PRO A 96 -6.15 5.21 0.15
C PRO A 96 -6.32 4.80 1.61
N GLU A 97 -6.72 5.72 2.49
CA GLU A 97 -6.89 5.44 3.92
C GLU A 97 -8.02 4.44 4.21
N GLN A 98 -8.93 4.26 3.27
CA GLN A 98 -10.02 3.29 3.35
C GLN A 98 -9.69 1.96 2.64
N CYS A 99 -8.53 1.86 1.99
CA CYS A 99 -8.03 0.65 1.40
C CYS A 99 -7.43 -0.29 2.45
N SER A 100 -7.42 -1.58 2.14
CA SER A 100 -6.65 -2.56 2.92
C SER A 100 -6.18 -3.71 2.06
N VAL A 101 -5.07 -4.34 2.47
CA VAL A 101 -4.50 -5.51 1.83
C VAL A 101 -4.17 -6.57 2.88
N ALA A 102 -4.46 -7.82 2.55
CA ALA A 102 -4.03 -8.97 3.31
C ALA A 102 -3.48 -10.02 2.34
N LEU A 103 -2.25 -10.46 2.59
CA LEU A 103 -1.54 -11.46 1.78
C LEU A 103 -1.06 -12.57 2.69
N ARG A 104 -0.94 -13.78 2.13
CA ARG A 104 -0.33 -14.93 2.80
C ARG A 104 0.30 -15.87 1.78
N PHE A 105 1.26 -16.65 2.25
CA PHE A 105 1.87 -17.72 1.46
C PHE A 105 2.53 -18.75 2.38
N ALA A 106 2.60 -19.98 1.89
CA ALA A 106 3.27 -21.05 2.59
C ALA A 106 4.79 -20.86 2.54
N VAL A 107 5.48 -20.99 3.68
CA VAL A 107 6.95 -20.94 3.75
C VAL A 107 7.57 -22.03 2.87
N ALA A 108 6.94 -23.20 2.80
CA ALA A 108 7.37 -24.29 1.93
C ALA A 108 7.25 -23.98 0.42
N ALA A 109 6.48 -22.97 0.02
CA ALA A 109 6.34 -22.54 -1.38
C ALA A 109 7.43 -21.56 -1.85
N LEU A 110 8.37 -21.20 -0.97
CA LEU A 110 9.50 -20.35 -1.36
C LEU A 110 10.42 -21.08 -2.35
N GLY A 111 10.59 -20.52 -3.55
CA GLY A 111 11.55 -20.97 -4.56
C GLY A 111 12.94 -20.39 -4.29
N VAL A 112 13.99 -21.15 -4.57
CA VAL A 112 15.38 -20.71 -4.36
C VAL A 112 16.14 -20.83 -5.67
N ASP A 113 16.68 -19.72 -6.14
CA ASP A 113 17.63 -19.66 -7.25
C ASP A 113 17.14 -20.33 -8.54
N GLU A 114 15.88 -20.10 -8.89
CA GLU A 114 15.31 -20.54 -10.14
C GLU A 114 16.09 -19.91 -11.32
N PRO A 115 16.52 -20.72 -12.31
CA PRO A 115 17.47 -20.25 -13.34
C PRO A 115 17.00 -18.99 -14.07
N GLU A 116 15.73 -18.92 -14.43
CA GLU A 116 15.15 -17.77 -15.13
C GLU A 116 15.15 -16.49 -14.28
N LEU A 117 14.81 -16.63 -12.99
CA LEU A 117 14.78 -15.50 -12.05
C LEU A 117 16.20 -15.01 -11.74
N ARG A 118 17.17 -15.90 -11.63
CA ARG A 118 18.58 -15.52 -11.48
C ARG A 118 19.10 -14.77 -12.70
N ALA A 119 18.81 -15.27 -13.89
CA ALA A 119 19.19 -14.60 -15.13
C ALA A 119 18.61 -13.18 -15.24
N ALA A 120 17.35 -13.00 -14.80
CA ALA A 120 16.69 -11.71 -14.78
C ALA A 120 17.18 -10.77 -13.64
N ALA A 121 17.83 -11.31 -12.61
CA ALA A 121 18.29 -10.52 -11.46
C ALA A 121 19.58 -9.71 -11.74
N GLY A 122 20.29 -9.98 -12.82
CA GLY A 122 21.47 -9.23 -13.27
C GLY A 122 22.81 -9.86 -12.90
N ALA A 123 23.90 -9.14 -13.19
CA ALA A 123 25.27 -9.66 -13.12
C ALA A 123 25.68 -10.21 -11.74
N ASP A 124 25.20 -9.63 -10.67
CA ASP A 124 25.50 -10.07 -9.29
C ASP A 124 24.98 -11.49 -8.99
N PHE A 125 24.09 -12.02 -9.81
CA PHE A 125 23.46 -13.34 -9.71
C PHE A 125 23.85 -14.28 -10.85
N ALA A 126 24.76 -13.85 -11.72
CA ALA A 126 25.13 -14.60 -12.93
C ALA A 126 25.91 -15.90 -12.65
N THR A 127 26.55 -16.04 -11.47
CA THR A 127 27.26 -17.26 -11.11
C THR A 127 26.30 -18.46 -11.10
N PRO A 128 26.52 -19.50 -11.94
CA PRO A 128 25.68 -20.68 -11.94
C PRO A 128 25.72 -21.41 -10.59
N LEU A 129 24.58 -21.93 -10.17
CA LEU A 129 24.43 -22.76 -8.99
C LEU A 129 23.94 -24.13 -9.41
N ASP A 130 24.61 -25.15 -8.91
CA ASP A 130 24.15 -26.53 -9.08
C ASP A 130 22.96 -26.85 -8.17
N GLU A 131 22.35 -27.99 -8.39
CA GLU A 131 21.18 -28.44 -7.62
C GLU A 131 21.50 -28.65 -6.14
N ALA A 132 22.71 -29.11 -5.82
CA ALA A 132 23.14 -29.35 -4.45
C ALA A 132 23.24 -28.03 -3.66
N ALA A 133 23.79 -26.98 -4.31
CA ALA A 133 23.85 -25.63 -3.71
C ALA A 133 22.45 -25.05 -3.47
N ARG A 134 21.55 -25.16 -4.46
CA ARG A 134 20.14 -24.67 -4.32
C ARG A 134 19.41 -25.41 -3.22
N THR A 135 19.50 -26.74 -3.20
CA THR A 135 18.88 -27.57 -2.15
C THR A 135 19.46 -27.28 -0.77
N GLY A 136 20.77 -27.09 -0.67
CA GLY A 136 21.44 -26.70 0.58
C GLY A 136 20.96 -25.36 1.10
N THR A 137 20.87 -24.36 0.24
CA THR A 137 20.35 -23.02 0.57
C THR A 137 18.89 -23.10 1.03
N ARG A 138 18.04 -23.81 0.29
CA ARG A 138 16.64 -24.03 0.65
C ARG A 138 16.50 -24.69 2.02
N ARG A 139 17.24 -25.76 2.29
CA ARG A 139 17.23 -26.45 3.59
C ARG A 139 17.63 -25.51 4.72
N ASN A 140 18.67 -24.69 4.54
CA ASN A 140 19.10 -23.73 5.56
C ASN A 140 18.04 -22.66 5.79
N MET A 141 17.40 -22.15 4.73
CA MET A 141 16.35 -21.14 4.79
C MET A 141 15.10 -21.65 5.52
N LEU A 142 14.64 -22.85 5.18
CA LEU A 142 13.43 -23.43 5.78
C LEU A 142 13.66 -24.02 7.17
N GLY A 143 14.92 -24.24 7.55
CA GLY A 143 15.28 -24.89 8.82
C GLY A 143 15.05 -24.02 10.05
N PRO A 144 15.22 -24.62 11.25
CA PRO A 144 14.91 -24.02 12.55
C PRO A 144 15.82 -22.82 12.92
N ARG A 145 16.91 -22.62 12.16
CA ARG A 145 17.82 -21.51 12.38
C ARG A 145 17.39 -20.21 11.67
N LEU A 146 16.40 -20.26 10.79
CA LEU A 146 15.92 -19.10 10.07
C LEU A 146 14.38 -19.01 10.06
N LEU A 147 13.70 -19.72 9.15
CA LEU A 147 12.24 -19.60 9.03
C LEU A 147 11.46 -20.64 9.87
N ASP A 148 12.10 -21.74 10.29
CA ASP A 148 11.52 -22.82 11.08
C ASP A 148 10.14 -23.27 10.54
N ALA A 149 10.15 -23.67 9.25
CA ALA A 149 8.95 -23.94 8.45
C ALA A 149 8.02 -25.00 9.05
N ASP A 150 8.58 -25.94 9.84
CA ASP A 150 7.80 -26.97 10.53
C ASP A 150 6.93 -26.38 11.65
N ARG A 151 7.39 -25.32 12.31
CA ARG A 151 6.65 -24.64 13.38
C ARG A 151 5.84 -23.46 12.85
N PHE A 152 6.35 -22.79 11.84
CA PHE A 152 5.77 -21.58 11.26
C PHE A 152 5.57 -21.76 9.76
N PRO A 153 4.57 -22.55 9.35
CA PRO A 153 4.40 -22.94 7.95
C PRO A 153 3.90 -21.84 7.04
N GLU A 154 3.44 -20.72 7.57
CA GLU A 154 2.84 -19.62 6.82
C GLU A 154 3.45 -18.26 7.20
N ILE A 155 3.60 -17.40 6.21
CA ILE A 155 3.88 -15.97 6.39
C ILE A 155 2.61 -15.19 6.03
N THR A 156 2.23 -14.25 6.89
CA THR A 156 1.11 -13.34 6.65
C THR A 156 1.55 -11.88 6.65
N LEU A 157 0.94 -11.10 5.76
CA LEU A 157 1.21 -9.68 5.57
C LEU A 157 -0.13 -8.95 5.55
N VAL A 158 -0.39 -8.08 6.52
CA VAL A 158 -1.67 -7.37 6.65
C VAL A 158 -1.43 -5.87 6.82
N SER A 159 -2.09 -5.05 6.02
CA SER A 159 -1.99 -3.60 6.18
C SER A 159 -2.64 -3.15 7.49
N GLU A 160 -1.95 -2.32 8.25
CA GLU A 160 -2.51 -1.59 9.38
C GLU A 160 -3.10 -0.26 8.95
N SER A 161 -2.40 0.41 8.03
CA SER A 161 -2.86 1.65 7.41
C SER A 161 -2.24 1.81 6.03
N ILE A 162 -2.93 2.55 5.18
CA ILE A 162 -2.44 2.95 3.86
C ILE A 162 -2.60 4.47 3.79
N SER A 163 -1.55 5.18 3.46
CA SER A 163 -1.52 6.65 3.46
C SER A 163 -0.78 7.19 2.24
N GLY A 164 -0.79 8.51 2.06
CA GLY A 164 -0.08 9.16 0.98
C GLY A 164 -0.94 9.41 -0.26
N SER A 165 -0.32 9.49 -1.43
CA SER A 165 -1.04 9.84 -2.66
C SER A 165 -1.81 8.66 -3.24
N ALA A 166 -2.85 8.97 -4.03
CA ALA A 166 -3.69 7.98 -4.69
C ALA A 166 -2.94 7.08 -5.71
N PHE A 167 -1.71 7.43 -6.10
CA PHE A 167 -0.91 6.66 -7.07
C PHE A 167 0.37 6.07 -6.47
N ALA A 168 0.89 6.68 -5.40
CA ALA A 168 2.10 6.26 -4.73
C ALA A 168 1.88 6.23 -3.21
N PRO A 169 1.08 5.27 -2.71
CA PRO A 169 0.82 5.13 -1.29
C PRO A 169 2.02 4.56 -0.54
N ARG A 170 1.99 4.76 0.76
CA ARG A 170 2.82 4.05 1.72
C ARG A 170 1.92 3.13 2.54
N ILE A 171 2.32 1.88 2.66
CA ILE A 171 1.56 0.83 3.33
C ILE A 171 2.30 0.45 4.62
N ALA A 172 1.73 0.79 5.76
CA ALA A 172 2.16 0.23 7.03
C ALA A 172 1.67 -1.23 7.07
N LEU A 173 2.59 -2.18 6.90
CA LEU A 173 2.30 -3.58 6.71
C LEU A 173 2.82 -4.39 7.91
N ARG A 174 1.92 -5.01 8.65
CA ARG A 174 2.30 -6.00 9.67
C ARG A 174 2.65 -7.31 8.99
N ALA A 175 3.88 -7.76 9.19
CA ALA A 175 4.38 -9.05 8.74
C ALA A 175 4.48 -10.00 9.95
N HIS A 176 3.91 -11.20 9.83
CA HIS A 176 4.13 -12.29 10.77
C HIS A 176 5.04 -13.32 10.12
N VAL A 177 6.25 -13.50 10.66
CA VAL A 177 7.32 -14.34 10.07
C VAL A 177 8.00 -15.12 11.20
N ALA A 178 8.10 -16.43 11.09
CA ALA A 178 8.79 -17.29 12.05
C ALA A 178 8.41 -17.00 13.54
N GLY A 179 7.12 -16.71 13.78
CA GLY A 179 6.59 -16.41 15.11
C GLY A 179 6.85 -14.99 15.62
N HIS A 180 7.39 -14.10 14.78
CA HIS A 180 7.63 -12.69 15.10
C HIS A 180 6.71 -11.77 14.30
N ASP A 181 6.25 -10.71 14.94
CA ASP A 181 5.53 -9.61 14.29
C ASP A 181 6.47 -8.44 14.04
N ALA A 182 6.42 -7.92 12.82
CA ALA A 182 7.17 -6.73 12.42
C ALA A 182 6.27 -5.74 11.67
N LEU A 183 6.45 -4.46 11.90
CA LEU A 183 5.79 -3.41 11.12
C LEU A 183 6.76 -2.90 10.06
N LEU A 184 6.34 -3.00 8.81
CA LEU A 184 7.10 -2.58 7.63
C LEU A 184 6.45 -1.35 7.01
N ASP A 185 7.27 -0.42 6.55
CA ASP A 185 6.82 0.73 5.77
C ASP A 185 7.13 0.48 4.29
N VAL A 186 6.11 0.07 3.53
CA VAL A 186 6.23 -0.40 2.16
C VAL A 186 5.81 0.69 1.17
N PRO A 187 6.74 1.27 0.41
CA PRO A 187 6.40 2.16 -0.69
C PRO A 187 5.80 1.34 -1.85
N ALA A 188 4.70 1.81 -2.41
CA ALA A 188 4.06 1.18 -3.55
C ALA A 188 3.67 2.21 -4.61
N GLN A 189 3.57 1.76 -5.84
CA GLN A 189 2.84 2.41 -6.90
C GLN A 189 1.69 1.50 -7.28
N TRP A 190 0.48 2.01 -7.31
CA TRP A 190 -0.67 1.22 -7.69
C TRP A 190 -1.58 1.94 -8.67
N TRP A 191 -2.32 1.16 -9.42
CA TRP A 191 -3.37 1.66 -10.29
C TRP A 191 -4.44 0.60 -10.47
N ARG A 192 -5.59 1.06 -10.89
CA ARG A 192 -6.76 0.23 -11.18
C ARG A 192 -7.19 0.45 -12.62
N ASP A 193 -7.50 -0.64 -13.29
CA ASP A 193 -8.04 -0.66 -14.66
C ASP A 193 -9.17 -1.69 -14.79
N ALA A 194 -9.56 -2.00 -16.03
CA ALA A 194 -10.62 -2.99 -16.31
C ALA A 194 -10.22 -4.43 -15.92
N GLU A 195 -8.91 -4.73 -15.82
CA GLU A 195 -8.41 -6.06 -15.44
C GLU A 195 -8.36 -6.23 -13.92
N GLY A 196 -8.33 -5.12 -13.17
CA GLY A 196 -8.25 -5.14 -11.71
C GLY A 196 -7.32 -4.12 -11.11
N ILE A 197 -6.60 -4.52 -10.08
CA ILE A 197 -5.60 -3.72 -9.38
C ILE A 197 -4.23 -4.29 -9.66
N ARG A 198 -3.26 -3.41 -9.90
CA ARG A 198 -1.85 -3.75 -9.92
C ARG A 198 -1.10 -2.86 -8.94
N ALA A 199 -0.24 -3.45 -8.11
CA ALA A 199 0.63 -2.75 -7.20
C ALA A 199 2.08 -3.19 -7.43
N THR A 200 3.00 -2.24 -7.59
CA THR A 200 4.42 -2.51 -7.77
C THR A 200 5.26 -1.74 -6.78
N GLY A 201 6.43 -2.26 -6.45
CA GLY A 201 7.38 -1.54 -5.60
C GLY A 201 8.68 -2.30 -5.41
N ALA A 202 9.65 -1.57 -4.86
CA ALA A 202 10.92 -2.12 -4.41
C ALA A 202 11.37 -1.38 -3.16
N PHE A 203 11.91 -2.11 -2.20
CA PHE A 203 12.43 -1.53 -0.96
C PHE A 203 13.46 -2.45 -0.32
N GLU A 204 14.22 -1.90 0.61
CA GLU A 204 15.16 -2.65 1.42
C GLU A 204 14.48 -3.11 2.73
N LEU A 205 14.73 -4.37 3.10
CA LEU A 205 14.21 -4.99 4.30
C LEU A 205 15.35 -5.63 5.07
N ARG A 206 15.46 -5.36 6.36
CA ARG A 206 16.43 -6.01 7.22
C ARG A 206 15.82 -7.29 7.81
N GLN A 207 16.57 -8.39 7.74
CA GLN A 207 16.17 -9.66 8.35
C GLN A 207 15.96 -9.51 9.87
N THR A 208 16.83 -8.73 10.52
CA THR A 208 16.71 -8.42 11.95
C THR A 208 15.44 -7.65 12.31
N THR A 209 14.87 -6.85 11.40
CA THR A 209 13.54 -6.22 11.59
C THR A 209 12.43 -7.27 11.69
N LEU A 210 12.58 -8.40 10.99
CA LEU A 210 11.65 -9.55 11.06
C LEU A 210 11.91 -10.47 12.26
N GLY A 211 12.83 -10.12 13.17
CA GLY A 211 13.24 -10.98 14.27
C GLY A 211 14.15 -12.13 13.85
N LEU A 212 14.61 -12.16 12.60
CA LEU A 212 15.47 -13.22 12.07
C LEU A 212 16.95 -12.92 12.34
N THR A 213 17.73 -13.97 12.54
CA THR A 213 19.19 -13.88 12.58
C THR A 213 19.75 -14.29 11.21
N PRO A 214 20.44 -13.39 10.47
CA PRO A 214 21.02 -13.73 9.18
C PRO A 214 21.91 -14.96 9.26
N PHE A 215 21.75 -15.88 8.31
CA PHE A 215 22.53 -17.11 8.29
C PHE A 215 24.03 -16.81 8.21
N SER A 216 24.81 -17.51 9.03
CA SER A 216 26.27 -17.39 9.03
C SER A 216 26.94 -18.75 9.26
N THR A 217 28.15 -18.88 8.74
CA THR A 217 29.03 -20.04 8.90
C THR A 217 30.47 -19.59 9.05
N LEU A 218 31.39 -20.53 9.29
CA LEU A 218 32.83 -20.25 9.46
C LEU A 218 33.07 -19.15 10.53
N LEU A 219 32.42 -19.28 11.69
CA LEU A 219 32.50 -18.31 12.79
C LEU A 219 32.12 -16.86 12.37
N GLY A 220 31.18 -16.71 11.43
CA GLY A 220 30.72 -15.41 10.93
C GLY A 220 31.54 -14.84 9.77
N ALA A 221 32.60 -15.52 9.34
CA ALA A 221 33.43 -15.06 8.22
C ALA A 221 32.71 -15.14 6.85
N LEU A 222 31.76 -16.06 6.71
CA LEU A 222 30.83 -16.13 5.59
C LEU A 222 29.40 -16.01 6.12
N ARG A 223 28.68 -15.00 5.71
CA ARG A 223 27.31 -14.72 6.16
C ARG A 223 26.45 -14.15 5.05
N VAL A 224 25.17 -14.18 5.28
CA VAL A 224 24.17 -13.44 4.50
C VAL A 224 24.08 -12.03 5.04
N ALA A 225 23.98 -11.04 4.14
CA ALA A 225 23.73 -9.66 4.53
C ALA A 225 22.39 -9.52 5.28
N ASP A 226 22.34 -8.65 6.27
CA ASP A 226 21.10 -8.38 6.99
C ASP A 226 20.05 -7.74 6.07
N THR A 227 20.50 -6.87 5.16
CA THR A 227 19.64 -6.18 4.22
C THR A 227 19.30 -7.05 3.01
N LEU A 228 18.01 -7.21 2.74
CA LEU A 228 17.43 -7.83 1.55
C LEU A 228 16.87 -6.75 0.65
N GLN A 229 16.84 -6.98 -0.66
CA GLN A 229 16.06 -6.17 -1.60
C GLN A 229 14.77 -6.92 -1.95
N VAL A 230 13.64 -6.29 -1.67
CA VAL A 230 12.31 -6.82 -1.98
C VAL A 230 11.79 -6.13 -3.22
N HIS A 231 11.33 -6.91 -4.20
CA HIS A 231 10.68 -6.44 -5.42
C HIS A 231 9.33 -7.12 -5.56
N PHE A 232 8.29 -6.36 -5.84
CA PHE A 232 6.97 -6.94 -6.05
C PHE A 232 6.23 -6.31 -7.23
N ASP A 233 5.41 -7.15 -7.86
CA ASP A 233 4.39 -6.81 -8.86
C ASP A 233 3.17 -7.68 -8.54
N ILE A 234 2.25 -7.14 -7.79
CA ILE A 234 1.07 -7.85 -7.31
C ILE A 234 -0.13 -7.44 -8.15
N ARG A 235 -0.86 -8.43 -8.65
CA ARG A 235 -2.09 -8.25 -9.40
C ARG A 235 -3.26 -8.84 -8.65
N ALA A 236 -4.38 -8.15 -8.65
CA ALA A 236 -5.62 -8.61 -8.04
C ALA A 236 -6.78 -8.34 -8.99
N ARG A 237 -7.62 -9.34 -9.18
CA ARG A 237 -8.81 -9.27 -10.04
C ARG A 237 -10.07 -9.05 -9.21
N PRO A 238 -11.11 -8.43 -9.77
CA PRO A 238 -12.38 -8.30 -9.08
C PRO A 238 -12.86 -9.66 -8.59
N ARG A 239 -13.26 -9.73 -7.31
CA ARG A 239 -13.95 -10.91 -6.83
C ARG A 239 -15.31 -10.94 -7.52
N MET A 240 -15.52 -11.92 -8.40
CA MET A 240 -16.84 -12.13 -8.97
C MET A 240 -17.79 -12.41 -7.82
N GLY A 241 -18.59 -11.40 -7.46
CA GLY A 241 -19.65 -11.56 -6.49
C GLY A 241 -20.53 -12.70 -6.97
N ALA A 242 -21.06 -13.51 -6.06
CA ALA A 242 -22.13 -14.43 -6.35
C ALA A 242 -23.33 -13.65 -6.95
N ALA A 243 -23.28 -13.41 -8.26
CA ALA A 243 -24.40 -12.93 -9.04
C ALA A 243 -25.33 -14.15 -9.25
N GLY A 244 -26.07 -14.52 -8.21
CA GLY A 244 -26.89 -15.73 -8.26
C GLY A 244 -28.03 -15.79 -7.25
N ASP A 245 -28.33 -14.70 -6.51
CA ASP A 245 -29.44 -14.76 -5.54
C ASP A 245 -30.32 -13.51 -5.52
N ARG A 246 -30.59 -12.96 -6.72
CA ARG A 246 -31.66 -11.95 -6.92
C ARG A 246 -32.49 -12.28 -8.13
N ALA A 247 -33.04 -13.49 -8.18
CA ALA A 247 -34.13 -13.84 -9.08
C ALA A 247 -34.90 -15.02 -8.47
N SER A 248 -35.77 -14.73 -7.55
CA SER A 248 -36.92 -15.55 -7.20
C SER A 248 -37.95 -14.66 -6.53
#